data_d554feb7ba9be8c4b630a579ab9a6212
#
_entry.id   d554feb7ba9be8c4b630a579ab9a6212
#
_cell.length_a   1.000
_cell.length_b   1.000
_cell.length_c   1.000
_cell.angle_alpha   90.00
_cell.angle_beta   90.00
_cell.angle_gamma   90.00
#
_symmetry.space_group_name_H-M   'P 1'
#
loop_
_entity.id
_entity.type
_entity.pdbx_description
1 polymer ?
#
loop_
_entity_poly.entity_id
_entity_poly.type
_entity_poly.pdbx_seq_one_letter_code
_entity_poly.pdbx_strand_id
1 'polypeptide(L)'
;VRQLLLASVLVATAACASQSADAPAPDPKLAAIIAGDHRSAENRARDAYRHPLETLTFFGLRPDMKVVEIWPSGGWYTEIIGPYVKDRGAYYAAGWDPDAQAEFIRKGIAAYRAKLDARPDLYGGVKMTVLAFPGKTEIAPPGSVDMVLTFRNIHNWMPAGNADAAFAAMYRALKPGGILGVVEHRAPAGQPQDPKAASGYISEEYAIELARRAGFVLEARSEVNANPKDTKDYPKGVWTLPPTYREGDVDRAKYTAIGESDRFTLRFRKPG
;
A
#
# COMPACT_ATOMS: atom_id res chain seq x y z
N VAL A 1 30.87 66.92 16.78
CA VAL A 1 29.55 66.26 16.67
C VAL A 1 29.61 65.43 15.38
N ARG A 2 29.78 64.06 15.54
CA ARG A 2 29.75 63.10 14.42
C ARG A 2 28.42 62.31 14.56
N GLN A 3 27.55 62.48 13.57
CA GLN A 3 26.34 61.66 13.42
C GLN A 3 26.72 60.32 12.81
N LEU A 4 26.39 59.21 13.53
CA LEU A 4 26.41 57.85 12.95
C LEU A 4 25.04 57.57 12.31
N LEU A 5 25.04 57.32 11.04
CA LEU A 5 23.91 56.77 10.28
C LEU A 5 23.90 55.25 10.47
N LEU A 6 22.89 54.69 11.13
CA LEU A 6 22.60 53.25 11.12
C LEU A 6 21.79 52.93 9.88
N ALA A 7 22.38 52.14 9.02
CA ALA A 7 21.67 51.51 7.92
C ALA A 7 21.03 50.19 8.34
N SER A 8 19.70 50.17 8.40
CA SER A 8 18.93 48.95 8.69
C SER A 8 18.83 48.12 7.41
N VAL A 9 19.44 46.93 7.39
CA VAL A 9 19.30 45.94 6.31
C VAL A 9 18.02 45.10 6.62
N LEU A 10 17.00 45.30 5.80
CA LEU A 10 15.83 44.43 5.77
C LEU A 10 16.20 43.11 5.04
N VAL A 11 16.30 42.01 5.76
CA VAL A 11 16.39 40.67 5.19
C VAL A 11 14.97 40.19 4.87
N ALA A 12 14.60 40.21 3.59
CA ALA A 12 13.36 39.61 3.13
C ALA A 12 13.52 38.08 3.09
N THR A 13 12.94 37.37 4.05
CA THR A 13 12.80 35.92 3.99
C THR A 13 11.71 35.57 2.99
N ALA A 14 12.10 35.09 1.82
CA ALA A 14 11.17 34.49 0.87
C ALA A 14 10.70 33.14 1.44
N ALA A 15 9.49 33.09 1.98
CA ALA A 15 8.80 31.86 2.30
C ALA A 15 8.46 31.15 0.97
N CYS A 16 9.17 30.08 0.65
CA CYS A 16 8.74 29.15 -0.39
C CYS A 16 7.44 28.47 0.09
N ALA A 17 6.31 29.02 -0.35
CA ALA A 17 5.03 28.32 -0.26
C ALA A 17 5.13 27.13 -1.22
N SER A 18 5.27 25.92 -0.67
CA SER A 18 5.07 24.69 -1.42
C SER A 18 3.61 24.68 -1.89
N GLN A 19 3.39 24.91 -3.18
CA GLN A 19 2.09 24.66 -3.80
C GLN A 19 1.82 23.16 -3.67
N SER A 20 0.92 22.79 -2.76
CA SER A 20 0.25 21.50 -2.83
C SER A 20 -0.55 21.50 -4.13
N ALA A 21 -0.08 20.73 -5.12
CA ALA A 21 -0.89 20.44 -6.28
C ALA A 21 -2.23 19.90 -5.75
N ASP A 22 -3.35 20.55 -6.13
CA ASP A 22 -4.69 20.15 -5.72
C ASP A 22 -4.84 18.67 -6.01
N ALA A 23 -5.05 17.86 -4.94
CA ALA A 23 -5.34 16.46 -5.10
C ALA A 23 -6.61 16.32 -5.96
N PRO A 24 -6.63 15.44 -6.97
CA PRO A 24 -7.80 15.29 -7.81
C PRO A 24 -9.02 14.97 -6.95
N ALA A 25 -10.18 15.56 -7.29
CA ALA A 25 -11.41 15.28 -6.57
C ALA A 25 -11.73 13.78 -6.62
N PRO A 26 -12.20 13.19 -5.51
CA PRO A 26 -12.56 11.77 -5.46
C PRO A 26 -13.60 11.41 -6.51
N ASP A 27 -13.42 10.27 -7.21
CA ASP A 27 -14.39 9.77 -8.19
C ASP A 27 -15.66 9.29 -7.46
N PRO A 28 -16.85 9.81 -7.78
CA PRO A 28 -18.11 9.39 -7.17
C PRO A 28 -18.40 7.88 -7.33
N LYS A 29 -17.99 7.26 -8.45
CA LYS A 29 -18.10 5.80 -8.64
C LYS A 29 -17.26 5.04 -7.63
N LEU A 30 -16.03 5.49 -7.36
CA LEU A 30 -15.15 4.88 -6.37
C LEU A 30 -15.76 5.00 -4.96
N ALA A 31 -16.25 6.19 -4.60
CA ALA A 31 -16.92 6.42 -3.32
C ALA A 31 -18.15 5.51 -3.12
N ALA A 32 -19.00 5.38 -4.16
CA ALA A 32 -20.16 4.50 -4.12
C ALA A 32 -19.79 3.02 -3.96
N ILE A 33 -18.73 2.55 -4.60
CA ILE A 33 -18.23 1.17 -4.45
C ILE A 33 -17.70 0.94 -3.02
N ILE A 34 -16.97 1.89 -2.46
CA ILE A 34 -16.46 1.80 -1.09
C ILE A 34 -17.60 1.70 -0.07
N ALA A 35 -18.67 2.44 -0.26
CA ALA A 35 -19.87 2.41 0.58
C ALA A 35 -20.78 1.18 0.32
N GLY A 36 -20.52 0.40 -0.73
CA GLY A 36 -21.41 -0.64 -1.23
C GLY A 36 -21.60 -1.82 -0.27
N ASP A 37 -22.81 -2.40 -0.25
CA ASP A 37 -23.20 -3.52 0.61
C ASP A 37 -22.58 -4.87 0.22
N HIS A 38 -21.89 -4.94 -0.93
CA HIS A 38 -21.11 -6.10 -1.32
C HIS A 38 -19.86 -6.28 -0.47
N ARG A 39 -19.45 -5.26 0.27
CA ARG A 39 -18.35 -5.30 1.23
C ARG A 39 -18.87 -5.73 2.60
N SER A 40 -18.16 -6.64 3.27
CA SER A 40 -18.56 -7.07 4.61
C SER A 40 -18.51 -5.94 5.64
N ALA A 41 -19.33 -6.04 6.69
CA ALA A 41 -19.34 -5.04 7.76
C ALA A 41 -17.96 -4.92 8.43
N GLU A 42 -17.26 -6.05 8.60
CA GLU A 42 -15.90 -6.11 9.17
C GLU A 42 -14.89 -5.38 8.29
N ASN A 43 -15.00 -5.51 6.97
CA ASN A 43 -14.13 -4.83 6.03
C ASN A 43 -14.42 -3.32 5.99
N ARG A 44 -15.70 -2.92 6.00
CA ARG A 44 -16.08 -1.50 6.06
C ARG A 44 -15.64 -0.83 7.37
N ALA A 45 -15.74 -1.51 8.50
CA ALA A 45 -15.27 -0.99 9.80
C ALA A 45 -13.79 -0.63 9.80
N ARG A 46 -13.00 -1.20 8.89
CA ARG A 46 -11.56 -0.91 8.75
C ARG A 46 -11.26 0.29 7.88
N ASP A 47 -12.27 0.86 7.19
CA ASP A 47 -12.09 2.03 6.33
C ASP A 47 -11.59 3.25 7.13
N ALA A 48 -12.01 3.37 8.40
CA ALA A 48 -11.55 4.40 9.33
C ALA A 48 -10.03 4.37 9.62
N TYR A 49 -9.35 3.26 9.31
CA TYR A 49 -7.90 3.10 9.49
C TYR A 49 -7.16 2.98 8.17
N ARG A 50 -7.85 2.77 7.06
CA ARG A 50 -7.25 2.48 5.75
C ARG A 50 -7.55 3.51 4.70
N HIS A 51 -8.50 4.43 4.99
CA HIS A 51 -8.86 5.58 4.17
C HIS A 51 -8.87 5.25 2.67
N PRO A 52 -9.68 4.25 2.21
CA PRO A 52 -9.55 3.69 0.87
C PRO A 52 -9.79 4.71 -0.23
N LEU A 53 -10.73 5.64 -0.03
CA LEU A 53 -11.04 6.67 -1.01
C LEU A 53 -9.85 7.59 -1.23
N GLU A 54 -9.32 8.12 -0.16
CA GLU A 54 -8.19 9.06 -0.16
C GLU A 54 -6.91 8.37 -0.65
N THR A 55 -6.66 7.13 -0.19
CA THR A 55 -5.48 6.34 -0.58
C THR A 55 -5.47 6.05 -2.09
N LEU A 56 -6.60 5.56 -2.63
CA LEU A 56 -6.69 5.21 -4.05
C LEU A 56 -6.73 6.47 -4.94
N THR A 57 -7.34 7.57 -4.46
CA THR A 57 -7.29 8.87 -5.12
C THR A 57 -5.85 9.41 -5.16
N PHE A 58 -5.11 9.33 -4.05
CA PHE A 58 -3.70 9.73 -3.99
C PHE A 58 -2.84 8.95 -4.99
N PHE A 59 -3.07 7.65 -5.16
CA PHE A 59 -2.39 6.87 -6.18
C PHE A 59 -2.81 7.22 -7.60
N GLY A 60 -3.93 7.93 -7.77
CA GLY A 60 -4.46 8.32 -9.07
C GLY A 60 -5.16 7.16 -9.79
N LEU A 61 -5.81 6.27 -9.04
CA LEU A 61 -6.59 5.17 -9.62
C LEU A 61 -7.73 5.69 -10.49
N ARG A 62 -7.88 5.12 -11.70
CA ARG A 62 -8.95 5.43 -12.64
C ARG A 62 -9.64 4.15 -13.12
N PRO A 63 -10.92 4.22 -13.55
CA PRO A 63 -11.70 3.04 -13.93
C PRO A 63 -11.25 2.36 -15.24
N ASP A 64 -10.42 3.02 -16.04
CA ASP A 64 -9.89 2.52 -17.30
C ASP A 64 -8.50 1.86 -17.17
N MET A 65 -7.94 1.83 -15.97
CA MET A 65 -6.60 1.30 -15.72
C MET A 65 -6.57 -0.24 -15.65
N LYS A 66 -5.43 -0.78 -16.09
CA LYS A 66 -5.01 -2.15 -15.76
C LYS A 66 -4.20 -2.10 -14.48
N VAL A 67 -4.73 -2.73 -13.43
CA VAL A 67 -4.17 -2.66 -12.07
C VAL A 67 -3.74 -4.05 -11.60
N VAL A 68 -2.57 -4.14 -10.99
CA VAL A 68 -2.13 -5.34 -10.25
C VAL A 68 -2.17 -5.03 -8.76
N GLU A 69 -2.81 -5.87 -7.97
CA GLU A 69 -2.63 -5.91 -6.52
C GLU A 69 -1.73 -7.08 -6.14
N ILE A 70 -0.71 -6.79 -5.33
CA ILE A 70 0.22 -7.80 -4.83
C ILE A 70 -0.31 -8.40 -3.53
N TRP A 71 -0.42 -9.74 -3.51
CA TRP A 71 -0.86 -10.53 -2.37
C TRP A 71 -2.14 -9.98 -1.72
N PRO A 72 -3.27 -10.00 -2.44
CA PRO A 72 -4.55 -9.45 -1.96
C PRO A 72 -5.07 -10.12 -0.70
N SER A 73 -4.48 -11.28 -0.30
CA SER A 73 -4.89 -12.04 0.90
C SER A 73 -6.39 -12.36 0.88
N GLY A 74 -7.17 -11.88 1.87
CA GLY A 74 -8.62 -12.02 1.91
C GLY A 74 -9.40 -11.10 0.98
N GLY A 75 -8.71 -10.30 0.15
CA GLY A 75 -9.34 -9.46 -0.90
C GLY A 75 -10.00 -8.18 -0.39
N TRP A 76 -9.42 -7.53 0.62
CA TRP A 76 -9.99 -6.28 1.15
C TRP A 76 -10.05 -5.17 0.09
N TYR A 77 -8.93 -4.93 -0.64
CA TYR A 77 -8.90 -3.98 -1.75
C TYR A 77 -9.53 -4.56 -3.03
N THR A 78 -9.56 -5.88 -3.19
CA THR A 78 -10.27 -6.54 -4.31
C THR A 78 -11.74 -6.14 -4.34
N GLU A 79 -12.40 -6.03 -3.16
CA GLU A 79 -13.79 -5.58 -3.04
C GLU A 79 -14.02 -4.17 -3.57
N ILE A 80 -12.97 -3.37 -3.70
CA ILE A 80 -13.04 -1.99 -4.18
C ILE A 80 -12.53 -1.89 -5.63
N ILE A 81 -11.30 -2.34 -5.86
CA ILE A 81 -10.61 -2.15 -7.15
C ILE A 81 -11.24 -3.03 -8.25
N GLY A 82 -11.59 -4.29 -7.91
CA GLY A 82 -12.20 -5.21 -8.87
C GLY A 82 -13.44 -4.62 -9.55
N PRO A 83 -14.52 -4.27 -8.80
CA PRO A 83 -15.72 -3.66 -9.40
C PRO A 83 -15.47 -2.27 -10.00
N TYR A 84 -14.46 -1.53 -9.51
CA TYR A 84 -14.19 -0.19 -10.03
C TYR A 84 -13.65 -0.22 -11.46
N VAL A 85 -12.73 -1.15 -11.77
CA VAL A 85 -12.08 -1.22 -13.08
C VAL A 85 -12.72 -2.23 -14.06
N LYS A 86 -13.69 -3.05 -13.61
CA LYS A 86 -14.20 -4.20 -14.37
C LYS A 86 -14.71 -3.89 -15.76
N ASP A 87 -15.33 -2.72 -15.97
CA ASP A 87 -16.03 -2.39 -17.21
C ASP A 87 -15.09 -1.81 -18.28
N ARG A 88 -14.01 -1.13 -17.88
CA ARG A 88 -13.13 -0.36 -18.78
C ARG A 88 -11.65 -0.67 -18.64
N GLY A 89 -11.24 -1.26 -17.52
CA GLY A 89 -9.88 -1.62 -17.20
C GLY A 89 -9.68 -3.12 -17.05
N ALA A 90 -8.73 -3.50 -16.21
CA ALA A 90 -8.51 -4.89 -15.81
C ALA A 90 -7.89 -4.96 -14.41
N TYR A 91 -8.23 -6.01 -13.67
CA TYR A 91 -7.64 -6.25 -12.36
C TYR A 91 -6.91 -7.58 -12.33
N TYR A 92 -5.64 -7.56 -11.92
CA TYR A 92 -4.77 -8.71 -11.72
C TYR A 92 -4.53 -8.89 -10.23
N ALA A 93 -4.88 -10.04 -9.70
CA ALA A 93 -4.63 -10.45 -8.32
C ALA A 93 -3.37 -11.33 -8.30
N ALA A 94 -2.20 -10.72 -8.09
CA ALA A 94 -0.93 -11.45 -8.02
C ALA A 94 -0.78 -12.08 -6.63
N GLY A 95 -1.36 -13.26 -6.47
CA GLY A 95 -1.48 -13.99 -5.22
C GLY A 95 -0.27 -14.86 -4.88
N TRP A 96 -0.46 -15.70 -3.88
CA TRP A 96 0.49 -16.74 -3.46
C TRP A 96 0.56 -17.89 -4.46
N ASP A 97 1.62 -18.68 -4.35
CA ASP A 97 1.80 -19.88 -5.17
C ASP A 97 0.79 -20.99 -4.78
N PRO A 98 -0.04 -21.46 -5.71
CA PRO A 98 -0.96 -22.56 -5.45
C PRO A 98 -0.25 -23.88 -5.15
N ASP A 99 1.02 -24.03 -5.57
CA ASP A 99 1.83 -25.22 -5.30
C ASP A 99 2.55 -25.17 -3.96
N ALA A 100 2.36 -24.08 -3.17
CA ALA A 100 2.95 -23.93 -1.84
C ALA A 100 2.51 -25.04 -0.89
N GLN A 101 3.47 -25.59 -0.14
CA GLN A 101 3.21 -26.68 0.80
C GLN A 101 2.50 -26.21 2.08
N ALA A 102 2.63 -24.93 2.44
CA ALA A 102 2.03 -24.38 3.65
C ALA A 102 0.49 -24.38 3.58
N GLU A 103 -0.16 -25.04 4.52
CA GLU A 103 -1.61 -25.21 4.53
C GLU A 103 -2.35 -23.88 4.59
N PHE A 104 -1.85 -22.90 5.37
CA PHE A 104 -2.49 -21.60 5.47
C PHE A 104 -2.51 -20.85 4.13
N ILE A 105 -1.49 -21.05 3.27
CA ILE A 105 -1.44 -20.47 1.93
C ILE A 105 -2.52 -21.12 1.05
N ARG A 106 -2.61 -22.44 1.02
CA ARG A 106 -3.62 -23.15 0.24
C ARG A 106 -5.04 -22.79 0.68
N LYS A 107 -5.29 -22.74 2.00
CA LYS A 107 -6.59 -22.28 2.56
C LYS A 107 -6.89 -20.83 2.16
N GLY A 108 -5.90 -19.95 2.21
CA GLY A 108 -6.06 -18.56 1.81
C GLY A 108 -6.42 -18.40 0.33
N ILE A 109 -5.73 -19.13 -0.56
CA ILE A 109 -6.03 -19.14 -2.00
C ILE A 109 -7.43 -19.67 -2.26
N ALA A 110 -7.82 -20.79 -1.62
CA ALA A 110 -9.15 -21.37 -1.77
C ALA A 110 -10.25 -20.40 -1.31
N ALA A 111 -10.07 -19.76 -0.16
CA ALA A 111 -11.01 -18.76 0.37
C ALA A 111 -11.11 -17.52 -0.55
N TYR A 112 -9.99 -17.05 -1.09
CA TYR A 112 -9.98 -15.93 -2.05
C TYR A 112 -10.73 -16.30 -3.34
N ARG A 113 -10.47 -17.50 -3.90
CA ARG A 113 -11.17 -18.00 -5.09
C ARG A 113 -12.68 -18.11 -4.84
N ALA A 114 -13.07 -18.72 -3.72
CA ALA A 114 -14.49 -18.82 -3.35
C ALA A 114 -15.18 -17.44 -3.23
N LYS A 115 -14.47 -16.41 -2.71
CA LYS A 115 -14.96 -15.03 -2.70
C LYS A 115 -15.22 -14.52 -4.12
N LEU A 116 -14.31 -14.74 -5.06
CA LEU A 116 -14.48 -14.29 -6.44
C LEU A 116 -15.66 -15.01 -7.11
N ASP A 117 -15.75 -16.33 -6.95
CA ASP A 117 -16.77 -17.19 -7.55
C ASP A 117 -18.17 -16.91 -7.00
N ALA A 118 -18.28 -16.45 -5.74
CA ALA A 118 -19.55 -16.08 -5.10
C ALA A 118 -20.21 -14.84 -5.74
N ARG A 119 -19.45 -13.96 -6.38
CA ARG A 119 -19.96 -12.73 -6.98
C ARG A 119 -19.32 -12.46 -8.36
N PRO A 120 -19.64 -13.30 -9.36
CA PRO A 120 -19.11 -13.15 -10.71
C PRO A 120 -19.53 -11.85 -11.39
N ASP A 121 -20.65 -11.29 -10.97
CA ASP A 121 -21.12 -9.95 -11.38
C ASP A 121 -20.14 -8.83 -11.00
N LEU A 122 -19.42 -8.99 -9.92
CA LEU A 122 -18.42 -8.02 -9.42
C LEU A 122 -16.98 -8.42 -9.77
N TYR A 123 -16.67 -9.72 -9.72
CA TYR A 123 -15.28 -10.21 -9.74
C TYR A 123 -14.96 -11.13 -10.91
N GLY A 124 -15.93 -11.41 -11.80
CA GLY A 124 -15.72 -12.35 -12.91
C GLY A 124 -14.63 -11.96 -13.91
N GLY A 125 -14.22 -10.67 -13.91
CA GLY A 125 -13.10 -10.18 -14.72
C GLY A 125 -11.73 -10.20 -14.00
N VAL A 126 -11.65 -10.66 -12.74
CA VAL A 126 -10.40 -10.73 -11.98
C VAL A 126 -9.48 -11.80 -12.54
N LYS A 127 -8.25 -11.41 -12.87
CA LYS A 127 -7.22 -12.32 -13.38
C LYS A 127 -6.30 -12.71 -12.23
N MET A 128 -6.39 -13.97 -11.80
CA MET A 128 -5.47 -14.48 -10.79
C MET A 128 -4.11 -14.78 -11.44
N THR A 129 -3.06 -14.13 -10.92
CA THR A 129 -1.65 -14.39 -11.26
C THR A 129 -0.88 -14.73 -10.00
N VAL A 130 0.42 -14.97 -10.10
CA VAL A 130 1.24 -15.43 -8.98
C VAL A 130 2.45 -14.52 -8.80
N LEU A 131 2.74 -14.14 -7.55
CA LEU A 131 4.05 -13.66 -7.16
C LEU A 131 4.64 -14.62 -6.13
N ALA A 132 5.62 -15.42 -6.56
CA ALA A 132 6.34 -16.32 -5.68
C ALA A 132 7.81 -16.45 -6.09
N PHE A 133 8.69 -16.60 -5.12
CA PHE A 133 10.13 -16.59 -5.31
C PHE A 133 10.71 -18.00 -5.15
N PRO A 134 11.76 -18.32 -5.94
CA PRO A 134 12.49 -17.44 -6.87
C PRO A 134 11.90 -17.33 -8.29
N GLY A 135 10.97 -18.15 -8.73
CA GLY A 135 10.69 -18.36 -10.15
C GLY A 135 9.42 -17.74 -10.72
N LYS A 136 8.35 -17.58 -9.93
CA LYS A 136 7.04 -17.14 -10.39
C LYS A 136 6.88 -15.63 -10.14
N THR A 137 7.47 -14.79 -11.00
CA THR A 137 7.52 -13.33 -10.84
C THR A 137 6.89 -12.54 -11.99
N GLU A 138 6.20 -13.21 -12.93
CA GLU A 138 5.42 -12.56 -13.96
C GLU A 138 3.99 -12.30 -13.46
N ILE A 139 3.83 -11.18 -12.75
CA ILE A 139 2.55 -10.79 -12.12
C ILE A 139 1.52 -10.27 -13.12
N ALA A 140 1.97 -9.85 -14.29
CA ALA A 140 1.21 -9.47 -15.47
C ALA A 140 2.17 -9.45 -16.66
N PRO A 141 1.69 -9.44 -17.93
CA PRO A 141 2.57 -9.30 -19.09
C PRO A 141 3.47 -8.05 -18.94
N PRO A 142 4.76 -8.16 -19.29
CA PRO A 142 5.71 -7.06 -19.13
C PRO A 142 5.23 -5.77 -19.82
N GLY A 143 5.38 -4.63 -19.15
CA GLY A 143 5.05 -3.30 -19.71
C GLY A 143 3.56 -3.13 -20.05
N SER A 144 2.65 -3.87 -19.43
CA SER A 144 1.24 -3.91 -19.87
C SER A 144 0.27 -3.22 -18.90
N VAL A 145 0.66 -2.93 -17.65
CA VAL A 145 -0.25 -2.40 -16.64
C VAL A 145 0.05 -0.94 -16.30
N ASP A 146 -0.99 -0.23 -15.91
CA ASP A 146 -0.92 1.20 -15.60
C ASP A 146 -0.52 1.44 -14.13
N MET A 147 -0.91 0.50 -13.25
CA MET A 147 -0.70 0.63 -11.81
C MET A 147 -0.40 -0.72 -11.17
N VAL A 148 0.54 -0.72 -10.23
CA VAL A 148 0.77 -1.83 -9.29
C VAL A 148 0.60 -1.30 -7.87
N LEU A 149 -0.14 -2.03 -7.04
CA LEU A 149 -0.43 -1.68 -5.65
C LEU A 149 0.06 -2.78 -4.72
N THR A 150 0.72 -2.38 -3.64
CA THR A 150 1.13 -3.30 -2.58
C THR A 150 0.81 -2.70 -1.21
N PHE A 151 0.18 -3.52 -0.37
CA PHE A 151 -0.32 -3.10 0.93
C PHE A 151 0.23 -4.01 2.03
N ARG A 152 1.25 -3.54 2.76
CA ARG A 152 1.84 -4.23 3.93
C ARG A 152 2.44 -5.60 3.57
N ASN A 153 3.29 -5.62 2.54
CA ASN A 153 3.94 -6.85 2.08
C ASN A 153 5.47 -6.81 2.15
N ILE A 154 6.11 -5.64 2.24
CA ILE A 154 7.58 -5.52 2.23
C ILE A 154 8.17 -6.37 3.37
N HIS A 155 7.62 -6.25 4.57
CA HIS A 155 8.06 -7.01 5.74
C HIS A 155 7.95 -8.53 5.56
N ASN A 156 7.07 -9.02 4.68
CA ASN A 156 6.93 -10.45 4.39
C ASN A 156 7.99 -10.97 3.42
N TRP A 157 8.53 -10.10 2.55
CA TRP A 157 9.58 -10.49 1.58
C TRP A 157 10.99 -10.42 2.17
N MET A 158 11.21 -9.56 3.16
CA MET A 158 12.53 -9.30 3.72
C MET A 158 13.18 -10.51 4.42
N PRO A 159 12.47 -11.32 5.23
CA PRO A 159 13.09 -12.44 5.93
C PRO A 159 13.80 -13.44 5.01
N ALA A 160 13.28 -13.63 3.79
CA ALA A 160 13.84 -14.49 2.76
C ALA A 160 14.72 -13.74 1.73
N GLY A 161 14.93 -12.43 1.89
CA GLY A 161 15.74 -11.63 0.96
C GLY A 161 15.05 -11.36 -0.39
N ASN A 162 13.74 -11.47 -0.48
CA ASN A 162 13.01 -11.38 -1.74
C ASN A 162 12.50 -9.96 -2.08
N ALA A 163 12.77 -8.96 -1.24
CA ALA A 163 12.21 -7.62 -1.42
C ALA A 163 12.64 -6.97 -2.75
N ASP A 164 13.94 -7.05 -3.12
CA ASP A 164 14.42 -6.52 -4.39
C ASP A 164 13.79 -7.23 -5.60
N ALA A 165 13.63 -8.56 -5.54
CA ALA A 165 12.97 -9.33 -6.60
C ALA A 165 11.49 -8.96 -6.75
N ALA A 166 10.80 -8.66 -5.65
CA ALA A 166 9.42 -8.19 -5.68
C ALA A 166 9.29 -6.83 -6.37
N PHE A 167 10.14 -5.86 -6.00
CA PHE A 167 10.14 -4.54 -6.67
C PHE A 167 10.54 -4.64 -8.14
N ALA A 168 11.49 -5.49 -8.51
CA ALA A 168 11.83 -5.75 -9.90
C ALA A 168 10.66 -6.36 -10.69
N ALA A 169 9.86 -7.27 -10.09
CA ALA A 169 8.67 -7.83 -10.72
C ALA A 169 7.60 -6.74 -10.98
N MET A 170 7.36 -5.87 -9.99
CA MET A 170 6.44 -4.74 -10.13
C MET A 170 6.89 -3.76 -11.22
N TYR A 171 8.19 -3.47 -11.28
CA TYR A 171 8.77 -2.59 -12.31
C TYR A 171 8.59 -3.18 -13.72
N ARG A 172 8.83 -4.48 -13.89
CA ARG A 172 8.65 -5.15 -15.20
C ARG A 172 7.22 -5.10 -15.70
N ALA A 173 6.23 -5.31 -14.83
CA ALA A 173 4.83 -5.31 -15.19
C ALA A 173 4.31 -3.95 -15.65
N LEU A 174 4.82 -2.87 -15.07
CA LEU A 174 4.39 -1.50 -15.35
C LEU A 174 4.84 -1.01 -16.72
N LYS A 175 3.95 -0.27 -17.39
CA LYS A 175 4.28 0.57 -18.55
C LYS A 175 5.26 1.67 -18.16
N PRO A 176 6.03 2.26 -19.13
CA PRO A 176 6.63 3.56 -18.93
C PRO A 176 5.59 4.59 -18.47
N GLY A 177 5.90 5.39 -17.47
CA GLY A 177 4.97 6.33 -16.84
C GLY A 177 3.97 5.69 -15.84
N GLY A 178 3.98 4.36 -15.70
CA GLY A 178 3.10 3.65 -14.77
C GLY A 178 3.40 3.93 -13.28
N ILE A 179 2.42 3.71 -12.43
CA ILE A 179 2.45 4.05 -11.00
C ILE A 179 2.63 2.80 -10.15
N LEU A 180 3.55 2.87 -9.18
CA LEU A 180 3.61 1.94 -8.05
C LEU A 180 3.11 2.66 -6.80
N GLY A 181 2.02 2.15 -6.21
CA GLY A 181 1.50 2.59 -4.91
C GLY A 181 1.91 1.62 -3.79
N VAL A 182 2.51 2.16 -2.75
CA VAL A 182 3.01 1.39 -1.59
C VAL A 182 2.41 1.94 -0.31
N VAL A 183 1.76 1.08 0.46
CA VAL A 183 1.37 1.33 1.85
C VAL A 183 2.05 0.30 2.73
N GLU A 184 2.79 0.73 3.76
CA GLU A 184 3.47 -0.20 4.65
C GLU A 184 3.51 0.34 6.09
N HIS A 185 3.64 -0.57 7.06
CA HIS A 185 3.79 -0.26 8.48
C HIS A 185 5.07 0.54 8.71
N ARG A 186 4.95 1.76 9.24
CA ARG A 186 6.06 2.70 9.38
C ARG A 186 6.86 2.44 10.64
N ALA A 187 8.15 2.15 10.49
CA ALA A 187 9.10 2.10 11.60
C ALA A 187 9.33 3.49 12.23
N PRO A 188 9.85 3.56 13.48
CA PRO A 188 10.32 4.81 14.05
C PRO A 188 11.40 5.46 13.17
N ALA A 189 11.31 6.78 12.98
CA ALA A 189 12.29 7.52 12.19
C ALA A 189 13.71 7.40 12.79
N GLY A 190 14.72 7.39 11.92
CA GLY A 190 16.13 7.37 12.31
C GLY A 190 16.64 6.04 12.89
N GLN A 191 15.82 4.99 12.91
CA GLN A 191 16.26 3.66 13.31
C GLN A 191 16.75 2.86 12.10
N PRO A 192 17.86 2.12 12.22
CA PRO A 192 18.29 1.20 11.17
C PRO A 192 17.20 0.15 10.88
N GLN A 193 17.02 -0.18 9.60
CA GLN A 193 16.08 -1.22 9.22
C GLN A 193 16.56 -2.59 9.71
N ASP A 194 15.73 -3.29 10.48
CA ASP A 194 15.94 -4.71 10.76
C ASP A 194 15.85 -5.51 9.46
N PRO A 195 16.92 -6.22 9.05
CA PRO A 195 16.93 -7.01 7.81
C PRO A 195 15.87 -8.10 7.76
N LYS A 196 15.38 -8.55 8.91
CA LYS A 196 14.32 -9.56 9.01
C LYS A 196 12.93 -8.98 9.22
N ALA A 197 12.83 -7.67 9.41
CA ALA A 197 11.58 -7.00 9.69
C ALA A 197 10.74 -7.70 10.79
N ALA A 198 11.40 -8.18 11.85
CA ALA A 198 10.79 -9.05 12.86
C ALA A 198 9.61 -8.41 13.59
N SER A 199 9.59 -7.09 13.70
CA SER A 199 8.48 -6.32 14.26
C SER A 199 7.35 -6.03 13.26
N GLY A 200 7.56 -6.28 11.96
CA GLY A 200 6.67 -5.91 10.87
C GLY A 200 6.74 -4.45 10.46
N TYR A 201 7.47 -3.60 11.18
CA TYR A 201 7.65 -2.19 10.83
C TYR A 201 8.82 -2.01 9.86
N ILE A 202 8.62 -1.17 8.85
CA ILE A 202 9.57 -0.88 7.78
C ILE A 202 9.93 0.60 7.80
N SER A 203 11.23 0.91 7.69
CA SER A 203 11.70 2.28 7.49
C SER A 203 11.20 2.81 6.13
N GLU A 204 10.68 4.02 6.13
CA GLU A 204 10.22 4.66 4.89
C GLU A 204 11.38 4.84 3.92
N GLU A 205 12.56 5.21 4.43
CA GLU A 205 13.79 5.38 3.65
C GLU A 205 14.22 4.06 2.99
N TYR A 206 14.10 2.94 3.71
CA TYR A 206 14.40 1.61 3.16
C TYR A 206 13.45 1.25 2.01
N ALA A 207 12.14 1.51 2.16
CA ALA A 207 11.18 1.27 1.10
C ALA A 207 11.44 2.14 -0.14
N ILE A 208 11.84 3.40 0.06
CA ILE A 208 12.24 4.31 -1.03
C ILE A 208 13.48 3.79 -1.73
N GLU A 209 14.47 3.31 -0.99
CA GLU A 209 15.70 2.77 -1.57
C GLU A 209 15.46 1.46 -2.34
N LEU A 210 14.59 0.57 -1.85
CA LEU A 210 14.14 -0.61 -2.61
C LEU A 210 13.53 -0.21 -3.96
N ALA A 211 12.64 0.75 -3.96
CA ALA A 211 12.00 1.24 -5.18
C ALA A 211 13.03 1.86 -6.13
N ARG A 212 13.94 2.69 -5.61
CA ARG A 212 15.00 3.33 -6.38
C ARG A 212 15.93 2.30 -7.04
N ARG A 213 16.34 1.25 -6.33
CA ARG A 213 17.16 0.16 -6.90
C ARG A 213 16.46 -0.57 -8.03
N ALA A 214 15.14 -0.70 -7.97
CA ALA A 214 14.36 -1.27 -9.06
C ALA A 214 14.17 -0.33 -10.27
N GLY A 215 14.55 0.95 -10.14
CA GLY A 215 14.44 1.96 -11.20
C GLY A 215 13.28 2.93 -11.06
N PHE A 216 12.51 2.88 -9.97
CA PHE A 216 11.42 3.82 -9.71
C PHE A 216 11.91 5.18 -9.23
N VAL A 217 11.12 6.23 -9.51
CA VAL A 217 11.30 7.57 -8.96
C VAL A 217 10.17 7.86 -7.99
N LEU A 218 10.50 8.31 -6.78
CA LEU A 218 9.51 8.78 -5.80
C LEU A 218 8.84 10.06 -6.34
N GLU A 219 7.51 10.03 -6.44
CA GLU A 219 6.72 11.15 -6.96
C GLU A 219 6.02 11.92 -5.84
N ALA A 220 5.46 11.21 -4.86
CA ALA A 220 4.73 11.84 -3.76
C ALA A 220 4.69 10.95 -2.51
N ARG A 221 4.41 11.59 -1.36
CA ARG A 221 4.16 10.97 -0.06
C ARG A 221 2.82 11.44 0.49
N SER A 222 2.16 10.62 1.29
CA SER A 222 0.92 11.00 1.96
C SER A 222 0.88 10.44 3.37
N GLU A 223 0.36 11.24 4.30
CA GLU A 223 0.11 10.85 5.68
C GLU A 223 -1.33 10.31 5.90
N VAL A 224 -2.06 10.04 4.83
CA VAL A 224 -3.46 9.59 4.90
C VAL A 224 -3.67 8.35 5.76
N ASN A 225 -2.67 7.47 5.83
CA ASN A 225 -2.71 6.25 6.64
C ASN A 225 -1.84 6.35 7.91
N ALA A 226 -1.43 7.55 8.31
CA ALA A 226 -0.68 7.76 9.54
C ALA A 226 -1.55 7.55 10.78
N ASN A 227 -0.97 6.94 11.81
CA ASN A 227 -1.59 6.80 13.12
C ASN A 227 -0.62 7.23 14.22
N PRO A 228 -0.69 8.48 14.71
CA PRO A 228 0.21 8.98 15.75
C PRO A 228 0.05 8.29 17.10
N LYS A 229 -1.00 7.49 17.31
CA LYS A 229 -1.19 6.70 18.54
C LYS A 229 -0.33 5.42 18.56
N ASP A 230 0.19 5.01 17.41
CA ASP A 230 1.03 3.81 17.29
C ASP A 230 2.45 4.12 17.77
N THR A 231 2.80 3.65 18.97
CA THR A 231 4.11 3.85 19.60
C THR A 231 5.19 2.88 19.10
N LYS A 232 4.80 1.81 18.39
CA LYS A 232 5.68 0.86 17.68
C LYS A 232 6.59 -0.01 18.57
N ASP A 233 6.39 0.01 19.88
CA ASP A 233 7.21 -0.66 20.92
C ASP A 233 6.53 -1.89 21.53
N TYR A 234 5.70 -2.57 20.76
CA TYR A 234 4.87 -3.68 21.25
C TYR A 234 5.60 -5.03 21.26
N PRO A 235 5.22 -5.95 22.19
CA PRO A 235 5.89 -7.25 22.37
C PRO A 235 5.93 -8.13 21.12
N LYS A 236 4.88 -8.06 20.26
CA LYS A 236 4.79 -8.80 18.99
C LYS A 236 4.80 -7.86 17.78
N GLY A 237 5.44 -6.69 17.93
CA GLY A 237 5.47 -5.69 16.87
C GLY A 237 4.05 -5.29 16.41
N VAL A 238 3.91 -5.02 15.14
CA VAL A 238 2.64 -4.58 14.53
C VAL A 238 1.48 -5.54 14.77
N TRP A 239 1.75 -6.83 14.95
CA TRP A 239 0.71 -7.85 15.16
C TRP A 239 0.09 -7.84 16.55
N THR A 240 0.61 -7.06 17.49
CA THR A 240 -0.03 -6.75 18.77
C THR A 240 -1.30 -5.93 18.57
N LEU A 241 -1.30 -5.06 17.56
CA LEU A 241 -2.43 -4.18 17.22
C LEU A 241 -3.55 -4.90 16.45
N PRO A 242 -4.77 -4.28 16.36
CA PRO A 242 -5.82 -4.78 15.50
C PRO A 242 -5.38 -4.87 14.02
N PRO A 243 -5.95 -5.82 13.27
CA PRO A 243 -6.97 -6.79 13.65
C PRO A 243 -6.40 -8.07 14.24
N THR A 244 -5.06 -8.18 14.36
CA THR A 244 -4.38 -9.45 14.68
C THR A 244 -4.48 -9.79 16.16
N TYR A 245 -4.27 -8.80 17.04
CA TYR A 245 -4.31 -8.99 18.51
C TYR A 245 -3.51 -10.21 18.98
N ARG A 246 -2.23 -10.33 18.54
CA ARG A 246 -1.40 -11.53 18.82
C ARG A 246 -1.14 -11.77 20.31
N GLU A 247 -1.37 -10.77 21.17
CA GLU A 247 -1.35 -10.91 22.64
C GLU A 247 -2.69 -11.42 23.22
N GLY A 248 -3.68 -11.73 22.37
CA GLY A 248 -4.99 -12.19 22.81
C GLY A 248 -5.75 -11.12 23.57
N ASP A 249 -6.10 -11.43 24.85
CA ASP A 249 -6.84 -10.49 25.70
C ASP A 249 -5.95 -9.59 26.57
N VAL A 250 -4.61 -9.78 26.53
CA VAL A 250 -3.67 -8.92 27.26
C VAL A 250 -3.73 -7.52 26.70
N ASP A 251 -4.06 -6.53 27.53
CA ASP A 251 -4.17 -5.12 27.19
C ASP A 251 -5.04 -4.81 25.94
N ARG A 252 -5.98 -5.72 25.61
CA ARG A 252 -6.78 -5.63 24.39
C ARG A 252 -7.50 -4.30 24.23
N ALA A 253 -8.05 -3.75 25.32
CA ALA A 253 -8.73 -2.45 25.29
C ALA A 253 -7.76 -1.30 24.91
N LYS A 254 -6.53 -1.33 25.41
CA LYS A 254 -5.46 -0.39 25.06
C LYS A 254 -5.13 -0.47 23.57
N TYR A 255 -4.91 -1.68 23.06
CA TYR A 255 -4.56 -1.86 21.65
C TYR A 255 -5.74 -1.52 20.72
N THR A 256 -6.97 -1.79 21.15
CA THR A 256 -8.17 -1.36 20.41
C THR A 256 -8.26 0.18 20.32
N ALA A 257 -7.94 0.89 21.41
CA ALA A 257 -7.97 2.35 21.44
C ALA A 257 -6.87 3.00 20.57
N ILE A 258 -5.75 2.30 20.32
CA ILE A 258 -4.72 2.71 19.38
C ILE A 258 -5.24 2.55 17.94
N GLY A 259 -5.89 1.42 17.63
CA GLY A 259 -6.35 1.09 16.29
C GLY A 259 -5.30 0.34 15.47
N GLU A 260 -5.47 0.34 14.14
CA GLU A 260 -4.46 -0.26 13.25
C GLU A 260 -3.16 0.57 13.26
N SER A 261 -2.04 -0.05 12.89
CA SER A 261 -0.70 0.54 12.91
C SER A 261 -0.58 1.84 12.11
N ASP A 262 0.42 2.64 12.46
CA ASP A 262 0.91 3.75 11.63
C ASP A 262 1.48 3.25 10.30
N ARG A 263 1.18 3.95 9.20
CA ARG A 263 1.62 3.54 7.86
C ARG A 263 2.04 4.75 7.04
N PHE A 264 3.16 4.60 6.34
CA PHE A 264 3.47 5.50 5.25
C PHE A 264 2.71 5.11 3.99
N THR A 265 2.48 6.08 3.11
CA THR A 265 1.84 5.91 1.81
C THR A 265 2.70 6.61 0.77
N LEU A 266 3.30 5.84 -0.16
CA LEU A 266 4.26 6.33 -1.14
C LEU A 266 3.77 6.05 -2.55
N ARG A 267 3.88 7.06 -3.41
CA ARG A 267 3.61 6.96 -4.84
C ARG A 267 4.90 7.10 -5.61
N PHE A 268 5.19 6.09 -6.42
CA PHE A 268 6.35 6.07 -7.29
C PHE A 268 5.90 6.02 -8.75
N ARG A 269 6.78 6.50 -9.63
CA ARG A 269 6.61 6.42 -11.08
C ARG A 269 7.73 5.58 -11.70
N LYS A 270 7.36 4.69 -12.63
CA LYS A 270 8.31 4.14 -13.59
C LYS A 270 8.65 5.22 -14.62
N PRO A 271 9.91 5.63 -14.80
CA PRO A 271 10.30 6.56 -15.84
C PRO A 271 9.86 6.12 -17.25
N GLY A 272 9.71 7.10 -18.16
CA GLY A 272 9.39 6.89 -19.57
C GLY A 272 10.56 6.37 -20.40
#